data_ccaca9e27c6c2dea95ae28692936f30a
#
_entry.id   ccaca9e27c6c2dea95ae28692936f30a
#
_cell.length_a   1.000
_cell.length_b   1.000
_cell.length_c   1.000
_cell.angle_alpha   90.00
_cell.angle_beta   90.00
_cell.angle_gamma   90.00
#
_symmetry.space_group_name_H-M   'P 1'
#
loop_
_entity.id
_entity.type
_entity.pdbx_description
1 polymer ?
#
loop_
_entity_poly.entity_id
_entity_poly.type
_entity_poly.pdbx_seq_one_letter_code
_entity_poly.pdbx_strand_id
1 'polypeptide(L)'
;MEELYCDPFLCGNLADQLTGVFDLQRLITRIVYGTANGRELRSLSATIGLLPELKKMLENRKSELLQSIYEDLDTLEDVHDLIEGSIVDDPPFSVREGGIIREGYNQEVDELRKDMTGGKDYVAAIEKREREKTGIPKLRVGY
;
A
#
# COMPACT_ATOMS: atom_id res chain seq x y z
N MET A 1 -5.27 -31.54 -11.01
CA MET A 1 -4.21 -32.21 -10.21
C MET A 1 -3.27 -33.02 -11.10
N GLU A 2 -3.78 -33.87 -11.97
CA GLU A 2 -2.95 -34.69 -12.86
C GLU A 2 -2.03 -33.86 -13.77
N GLU A 3 -2.55 -32.79 -14.37
CA GLU A 3 -1.76 -31.88 -15.22
C GLU A 3 -0.62 -31.20 -14.47
N LEU A 4 -0.84 -30.75 -13.22
CA LEU A 4 0.19 -30.18 -12.36
C LEU A 4 1.21 -31.23 -11.89
N TYR A 5 0.76 -32.45 -11.67
CA TYR A 5 1.63 -33.57 -11.30
C TYR A 5 2.56 -33.95 -12.46
N CYS A 6 2.06 -33.89 -13.69
CA CYS A 6 2.84 -34.21 -14.89
C CYS A 6 3.81 -33.09 -15.30
N ASP A 7 3.65 -31.87 -14.76
CA ASP A 7 4.53 -30.72 -15.00
C ASP A 7 5.08 -30.15 -13.67
N PRO A 8 6.13 -30.78 -13.11
CA PRO A 8 6.72 -30.34 -11.83
C PRO A 8 7.27 -28.92 -11.88
N PHE A 9 7.70 -28.45 -13.05
CA PHE A 9 8.21 -27.08 -13.24
C PHE A 9 7.08 -26.05 -13.09
N LEU A 10 5.95 -26.29 -13.73
CA LEU A 10 4.76 -25.46 -13.57
C LEU A 10 4.28 -25.47 -12.13
N CYS A 11 4.21 -26.66 -11.52
CA CYS A 11 3.77 -26.80 -10.13
C CYS A 11 4.67 -26.02 -9.16
N GLY A 12 6.00 -26.09 -9.35
CA GLY A 12 6.98 -25.34 -8.57
C GLY A 12 6.80 -23.83 -8.71
N ASN A 13 6.72 -23.36 -9.95
CA ASN A 13 6.54 -21.92 -10.22
C ASN A 13 5.23 -21.38 -9.64
N LEU A 14 4.13 -22.12 -9.78
CA LEU A 14 2.84 -21.73 -9.17
C LEU A 14 2.95 -21.68 -7.64
N ALA A 15 3.59 -22.66 -7.03
CA ALA A 15 3.79 -22.68 -5.58
C ALA A 15 4.62 -21.48 -5.11
N ASP A 16 5.70 -21.15 -5.82
CA ASP A 16 6.56 -20.01 -5.51
C ASP A 16 5.79 -18.68 -5.64
N GLN A 17 5.01 -18.49 -6.68
CA GLN A 17 4.18 -17.29 -6.85
C GLN A 17 3.11 -17.20 -5.75
N LEU A 18 2.48 -18.31 -5.39
CA LEU A 18 1.46 -18.33 -4.34
C LEU A 18 2.02 -18.02 -2.94
N THR A 19 3.31 -18.21 -2.69
CA THR A 19 3.93 -17.81 -1.42
C THR A 19 3.92 -16.30 -1.20
N GLY A 20 3.91 -15.50 -2.27
CA GLY A 20 3.80 -14.04 -2.22
C GLY A 20 2.37 -13.52 -2.05
N VAL A 21 1.36 -14.39 -2.16
CA VAL A 21 -0.05 -14.00 -2.04
C VAL A 21 -0.45 -13.93 -0.57
N PHE A 22 -0.84 -12.73 -0.13
CA PHE A 22 -1.39 -12.54 1.21
C PHE A 22 -2.84 -13.03 1.30
N ASP A 23 -3.35 -13.16 2.52
CA ASP A 23 -4.74 -13.55 2.77
C ASP A 23 -5.71 -12.45 2.29
N LEU A 24 -6.14 -12.57 1.04
CA LEU A 24 -7.04 -11.62 0.37
C LEU A 24 -8.38 -11.48 1.08
N GLN A 25 -8.95 -12.58 1.56
CA GLN A 25 -10.24 -12.56 2.24
C GLN A 25 -10.18 -11.72 3.51
N ARG A 26 -9.11 -11.86 4.30
CA ARG A 26 -8.89 -11.06 5.50
C ARG A 26 -8.66 -9.59 5.16
N LEU A 27 -7.84 -9.29 4.14
CA LEU A 27 -7.55 -7.93 3.72
C LEU A 27 -8.82 -7.22 3.22
N ILE A 28 -9.61 -7.86 2.37
CA ILE A 28 -10.87 -7.31 1.85
C ILE A 28 -11.86 -7.08 3.00
N THR A 29 -11.99 -8.03 3.92
CA THR A 29 -12.86 -7.86 5.09
C THR A 29 -12.48 -6.63 5.89
N ARG A 30 -11.19 -6.40 6.15
CA ARG A 30 -10.73 -5.21 6.88
C ARG A 30 -10.98 -3.91 6.12
N ILE A 31 -10.89 -3.93 4.79
CA ILE A 31 -11.21 -2.78 3.95
C ILE A 31 -12.71 -2.45 4.02
N VAL A 32 -13.57 -3.46 3.88
CA VAL A 32 -15.03 -3.28 3.95
C VAL A 32 -15.46 -2.71 5.30
N TYR A 33 -14.85 -3.17 6.40
CA TYR A 33 -15.11 -2.64 7.75
C TYR A 33 -14.41 -1.30 8.04
N GLY A 34 -13.65 -0.74 7.12
CA GLY A 34 -12.93 0.52 7.31
C GLY A 34 -11.81 0.46 8.36
N THR A 35 -11.31 -0.73 8.67
CA THR A 35 -10.26 -0.96 9.67
C THR A 35 -8.89 -1.23 9.07
N ALA A 36 -8.78 -1.26 7.73
CA ALA A 36 -7.53 -1.46 7.03
C ALA A 36 -6.60 -0.25 7.19
N ASN A 37 -5.31 -0.52 7.36
CA ASN A 37 -4.26 0.51 7.38
C ASN A 37 -3.50 0.57 6.04
N GLY A 38 -2.60 1.56 5.90
CA GLY A 38 -1.81 1.74 4.67
C GLY A 38 -0.96 0.51 4.31
N ARG A 39 -0.39 -0.18 5.30
CA ARG A 39 0.41 -1.39 5.07
C ARG A 39 -0.41 -2.54 4.52
N GLU A 40 -1.64 -2.70 4.98
CA GLU A 40 -2.56 -3.72 4.48
C GLU A 40 -3.01 -3.42 3.04
N LEU A 41 -3.20 -2.14 2.69
CA LEU A 41 -3.43 -1.74 1.29
C LEU A 41 -2.21 -2.04 0.40
N ARG A 42 -0.99 -1.79 0.88
CA ARG A 42 0.24 -2.17 0.16
C ARG A 42 0.37 -3.69 0.01
N SER A 43 0.02 -4.47 1.04
CA SER A 43 -0.02 -5.95 0.95
C SER A 43 -1.04 -6.43 -0.07
N LEU A 44 -2.19 -5.76 -0.17
CA LEU A 44 -3.18 -6.03 -1.21
C LEU A 44 -2.63 -5.72 -2.60
N SER A 45 -2.02 -4.55 -2.79
CA SER A 45 -1.39 -4.16 -4.07
C SER A 45 -0.30 -5.15 -4.49
N ALA A 46 0.58 -5.56 -3.57
CA ALA A 46 1.61 -6.56 -3.83
C ALA A 46 1.01 -7.91 -4.29
N THR A 47 -0.07 -8.35 -3.66
CA THR A 47 -0.79 -9.56 -4.05
C THR A 47 -1.41 -9.44 -5.43
N ILE A 48 -2.10 -8.32 -5.71
CA ILE A 48 -2.71 -8.04 -7.02
C ILE A 48 -1.64 -8.01 -8.11
N GLY A 49 -0.46 -7.44 -7.83
CA GLY A 49 0.66 -7.39 -8.78
C GLY A 49 1.18 -8.75 -9.23
N LEU A 50 0.91 -9.83 -8.48
CA LEU A 50 1.25 -11.21 -8.86
C LEU A 50 0.19 -11.87 -9.75
N LEU A 51 -1.04 -11.37 -9.77
CA LEU A 51 -2.16 -11.99 -10.50
C LEU A 51 -1.93 -12.07 -12.01
N PRO A 52 -1.36 -11.09 -12.72
CA PRO A 52 -1.09 -11.19 -14.15
C PRO A 52 -0.17 -12.36 -14.48
N GLU A 53 0.89 -12.60 -13.71
CA GLU A 53 1.80 -13.73 -13.91
C GLU A 53 1.13 -15.05 -13.60
N LEU A 54 0.38 -15.13 -12.50
CA LEU A 54 -0.42 -16.33 -12.17
C LEU A 54 -1.42 -16.65 -13.29
N LYS A 55 -2.12 -15.65 -13.80
CA LYS A 55 -3.06 -15.82 -14.92
C LYS A 55 -2.34 -16.36 -16.17
N LYS A 56 -1.19 -15.81 -16.51
CA LYS A 56 -0.37 -16.25 -17.65
C LYS A 56 0.09 -17.71 -17.52
N MET A 57 0.42 -18.16 -16.32
CA MET A 57 0.80 -19.56 -16.07
C MET A 57 -0.37 -20.53 -16.28
N LEU A 58 -1.61 -20.05 -16.10
CA LEU A 58 -2.83 -20.84 -16.31
C LEU A 58 -3.30 -20.83 -17.76
N GLU A 59 -2.71 -20.02 -18.62
CA GLU A 59 -3.06 -19.89 -20.02
C GLU A 59 -2.85 -21.23 -20.78
N ASN A 60 -3.77 -21.58 -21.66
CA ASN A 60 -3.69 -22.76 -22.53
C ASN A 60 -3.56 -24.12 -21.78
N ARG A 61 -4.09 -24.22 -20.56
CA ARG A 61 -4.12 -25.49 -19.82
C ARG A 61 -5.25 -26.41 -20.34
N LYS A 62 -5.01 -27.71 -20.19
CA LYS A 62 -5.98 -28.75 -20.66
C LYS A 62 -7.06 -29.07 -19.62
N SER A 63 -6.77 -28.84 -18.35
CA SER A 63 -7.70 -29.07 -17.26
C SER A 63 -8.84 -28.05 -17.27
N GLU A 64 -10.08 -28.52 -17.32
CA GLU A 64 -11.29 -27.68 -17.28
C GLU A 64 -11.29 -26.75 -16.04
N LEU A 65 -10.83 -27.24 -14.89
CA LEU A 65 -10.75 -26.45 -13.67
C LEU A 65 -9.72 -25.31 -13.79
N LEU A 66 -8.55 -25.58 -14.39
CA LEU A 66 -7.53 -24.54 -14.60
C LEU A 66 -8.00 -23.52 -15.64
N GLN A 67 -8.73 -23.94 -16.67
CA GLN A 67 -9.34 -23.03 -17.62
C GLN A 67 -10.40 -22.14 -16.99
N SER A 68 -11.28 -22.70 -16.16
CA SER A 68 -12.29 -21.94 -15.43
C SER A 68 -11.64 -20.91 -14.50
N ILE A 69 -10.59 -21.27 -13.77
CA ILE A 69 -9.84 -20.33 -12.93
C ILE A 69 -9.20 -19.23 -13.77
N TYR A 70 -8.65 -19.57 -14.94
CA TYR A 70 -8.06 -18.58 -15.86
C TYR A 70 -9.10 -17.56 -16.35
N GLU A 71 -10.30 -18.03 -16.71
CA GLU A 71 -11.39 -17.17 -17.20
C GLU A 71 -11.94 -16.27 -16.09
N ASP A 72 -12.12 -16.83 -14.89
CA ASP A 72 -12.69 -16.11 -13.74
C ASP A 72 -11.68 -15.17 -13.04
N LEU A 73 -10.37 -15.35 -13.27
CA LEU A 73 -9.34 -14.56 -12.60
C LEU A 73 -9.24 -13.16 -13.21
N ASP A 74 -9.75 -12.17 -12.48
CA ASP A 74 -9.56 -10.76 -12.77
C ASP A 74 -8.22 -10.29 -12.18
N THR A 75 -7.40 -9.62 -12.97
CA THR A 75 -6.08 -9.12 -12.57
C THR A 75 -6.13 -7.84 -11.76
N LEU A 76 -7.30 -7.16 -11.68
CA LEU A 76 -7.54 -5.97 -10.86
C LEU A 76 -6.49 -4.86 -11.04
N GLU A 77 -6.02 -4.66 -12.25
CA GLU A 77 -4.96 -3.68 -12.57
C GLU A 77 -5.33 -2.26 -12.16
N ASP A 78 -6.60 -1.88 -12.31
CA ASP A 78 -7.14 -0.59 -11.88
C ASP A 78 -7.00 -0.35 -10.37
N VAL A 79 -7.26 -1.37 -9.56
CA VAL A 79 -7.11 -1.32 -8.10
C VAL A 79 -5.63 -1.26 -7.72
N HIS A 80 -4.80 -2.04 -8.39
CA HIS A 80 -3.35 -2.00 -8.20
C HIS A 80 -2.80 -0.59 -8.47
N ASP A 81 -3.11 -0.01 -9.61
CA ASP A 81 -2.64 1.31 -10.02
C ASP A 81 -3.14 2.41 -9.09
N LEU A 82 -4.38 2.30 -8.61
CA LEU A 82 -4.95 3.23 -7.64
C LEU A 82 -4.14 3.22 -6.32
N ILE A 83 -3.83 2.05 -5.80
CA ILE A 83 -3.06 1.90 -4.55
C ILE A 83 -1.62 2.39 -4.76
N GLU A 84 -0.96 1.97 -5.85
CA GLU A 84 0.42 2.38 -6.17
C GLU A 84 0.54 3.89 -6.35
N GLY A 85 -0.45 4.52 -6.99
CA GLY A 85 -0.48 5.97 -7.19
C GLY A 85 -0.81 6.78 -5.94
N SER A 86 -1.60 6.23 -5.02
CA SER A 86 -2.13 6.97 -3.88
C SER A 86 -1.40 6.74 -2.56
N ILE A 87 -0.88 5.54 -2.32
CA ILE A 87 -0.26 5.15 -1.05
C ILE A 87 1.27 5.17 -1.19
N VAL A 88 1.98 5.68 -0.17
CA VAL A 88 3.45 5.63 -0.12
C VAL A 88 3.96 4.19 -0.02
N ASP A 89 5.22 3.95 -0.40
CA ASP A 89 5.79 2.59 -0.45
C ASP A 89 5.92 1.94 0.94
N ASP A 90 6.27 2.71 1.96
CA ASP A 90 6.33 2.26 3.36
C ASP A 90 5.44 3.15 4.24
N PRO A 91 4.13 2.88 4.27
CA PRO A 91 3.21 3.67 5.06
C PRO A 91 3.39 3.38 6.56
N PRO A 92 3.15 4.36 7.43
CA PRO A 92 3.17 4.16 8.87
C PRO A 92 2.11 3.15 9.31
N PHE A 93 2.32 2.55 10.48
CA PHE A 93 1.39 1.56 11.02
C PHE A 93 0.04 2.19 11.37
N SER A 94 0.06 3.39 11.94
CA SER A 94 -1.13 4.09 12.39
C SER A 94 -1.51 5.22 11.45
N VAL A 95 -2.79 5.31 11.10
CA VAL A 95 -3.34 6.43 10.32
C VAL A 95 -3.11 7.78 11.02
N ARG A 96 -3.02 7.78 12.37
CA ARG A 96 -2.78 9.00 13.16
C ARG A 96 -1.40 9.61 12.96
N GLU A 97 -0.44 8.83 12.50
CA GLU A 97 0.92 9.33 12.21
C GLU A 97 0.95 10.21 10.95
N GLY A 98 -0.06 10.08 10.09
CA GLY A 98 -0.10 10.79 8.80
C GLY A 98 0.90 10.23 7.78
N GLY A 99 1.07 10.93 6.64
CA GLY A 99 2.07 10.56 5.65
C GLY A 99 1.75 9.29 4.84
N ILE A 100 0.50 8.82 4.82
CA ILE A 100 0.07 7.62 4.11
C ILE A 100 -0.11 7.89 2.63
N ILE A 101 -0.69 9.04 2.28
CA ILE A 101 -0.96 9.42 0.90
C ILE A 101 0.32 9.94 0.25
N ARG A 102 0.58 9.49 -0.98
CA ARG A 102 1.72 9.92 -1.79
C ARG A 102 1.62 11.41 -2.11
N GLU A 103 2.75 12.09 -2.08
CA GLU A 103 2.83 13.50 -2.47
C GLU A 103 2.50 13.65 -3.97
N GLY A 104 1.73 14.68 -4.31
CA GLY A 104 1.24 14.90 -5.67
C GLY A 104 -0.02 14.12 -6.05
N TYR A 105 -0.53 13.22 -5.21
CA TYR A 105 -1.76 12.48 -5.49
C TYR A 105 -3.01 13.35 -5.36
N ASN A 106 -3.06 14.19 -4.31
CA ASN A 106 -4.17 15.08 -4.06
C ASN A 106 -3.64 16.45 -3.62
N GLN A 107 -3.94 17.48 -4.42
CA GLN A 107 -3.45 18.84 -4.21
C GLN A 107 -3.91 19.41 -2.85
N GLU A 108 -5.13 19.15 -2.44
CA GLU A 108 -5.68 19.64 -1.16
C GLU A 108 -4.93 19.05 0.04
N VAL A 109 -4.59 17.76 -0.02
CA VAL A 109 -3.79 17.09 1.00
C VAL A 109 -2.37 17.67 1.04
N ASP A 110 -1.78 17.97 -0.11
CA ASP A 110 -0.44 18.55 -0.18
C ASP A 110 -0.40 19.98 0.35
N GLU A 111 -1.44 20.78 0.09
CA GLU A 111 -1.59 22.12 0.64
C GLU A 111 -1.71 22.09 2.17
N LEU A 112 -2.58 21.22 2.70
CA LEU A 112 -2.71 21.04 4.16
C LEU A 112 -1.41 20.58 4.83
N ARG A 113 -0.63 19.72 4.17
CA ARG A 113 0.71 19.34 4.66
C ARG A 113 1.67 20.50 4.71
N LYS A 114 1.68 21.35 3.68
CA LYS A 114 2.52 22.56 3.64
C LYS A 114 2.15 23.52 4.76
N ASP A 115 0.85 23.71 4.99
CA ASP A 115 0.35 24.56 6.07
C ASP A 115 0.74 24.02 7.45
N MET A 116 0.64 22.71 7.67
CA MET A 116 1.08 22.06 8.90
C MET A 116 2.60 22.20 9.13
N THR A 117 3.39 22.05 8.07
CA THR A 117 4.85 22.18 8.15
C THR A 117 5.25 23.63 8.34
N GLY A 118 4.65 24.54 7.56
CA GLY A 118 4.87 25.96 7.68
C GLY A 118 4.50 26.52 9.07
N GLY A 119 3.42 26.01 9.69
CA GLY A 119 3.05 26.35 11.06
C GLY A 119 4.10 25.93 12.08
N LYS A 120 4.66 24.74 11.97
CA LYS A 120 5.74 24.25 12.82
C LYS A 120 7.02 25.08 12.66
N ASP A 121 7.39 25.42 11.43
CA ASP A 121 8.55 26.23 11.12
C ASP A 121 8.40 27.66 11.64
N TYR A 122 7.18 28.21 11.54
CA TYR A 122 6.84 29.53 12.07
C TYR A 122 6.97 29.58 13.60
N VAL A 123 6.43 28.58 14.31
CA VAL A 123 6.54 28.47 15.77
C VAL A 123 8.01 28.30 16.18
N ALA A 124 8.78 27.48 15.48
CA ALA A 124 10.22 27.30 15.74
C ALA A 124 11.01 28.59 15.52
N ALA A 125 10.67 29.36 14.49
CA ALA A 125 11.29 30.67 14.22
C ALA A 125 10.98 31.69 15.33
N ILE A 126 9.73 31.74 15.82
CA ILE A 126 9.35 32.58 16.97
C ILE A 126 10.14 32.16 18.23
N GLU A 127 10.18 30.85 18.51
CA GLU A 127 10.88 30.30 19.66
C GLU A 127 12.37 30.69 19.65
N LYS A 128 13.01 30.57 18.49
CA LYS A 128 14.43 31.01 18.33
C LYS A 128 14.60 32.48 18.55
N ARG A 129 13.73 33.31 17.96
CA ARG A 129 13.79 34.76 18.11
C ARG A 129 13.58 35.22 19.56
N GLU A 130 12.64 34.60 20.26
CA GLU A 130 12.36 34.95 21.66
C GLU A 130 13.46 34.43 22.62
N ARG A 131 14.09 33.29 22.32
CA ARG A 131 15.29 32.83 23.02
C ARG A 131 16.44 33.84 22.91
N GLU A 132 16.68 34.35 21.71
CA GLU A 132 17.73 35.35 21.46
C GLU A 132 17.45 36.67 22.20
N LYS A 133 16.19 37.10 22.27
CA LYS A 133 15.80 38.34 22.97
C LYS A 133 15.81 38.22 24.47
N THR A 134 15.39 37.10 25.01
CA THR A 134 15.24 36.91 26.46
C THR A 134 16.46 36.29 27.12
N GLY A 135 17.38 35.71 26.34
CA GLY A 135 18.55 35.01 26.85
C GLY A 135 18.22 33.71 27.63
N ILE A 136 16.99 33.19 27.52
CA ILE A 136 16.56 31.97 28.22
C ILE A 136 16.75 30.74 27.31
N PRO A 137 17.75 29.88 27.57
CA PRO A 137 18.11 28.77 26.63
C PRO A 137 17.04 27.70 26.45
N LYS A 138 16.14 27.54 27.43
CA LYS A 138 15.08 26.51 27.46
C LYS A 138 13.68 27.08 27.22
N LEU A 139 13.58 28.28 26.68
CA LEU A 139 12.28 28.87 26.32
C LEU A 139 11.60 28.00 25.28
N ARG A 140 10.35 27.62 25.50
CA ARG A 140 9.48 26.91 24.54
C ARG A 140 8.21 27.72 24.35
N VAL A 141 7.78 27.80 23.10
CA VAL A 141 6.45 28.31 22.75
C VAL A 141 5.50 27.11 22.72
N GLY A 142 4.55 27.09 23.66
CA GLY A 142 3.51 26.04 23.73
C GLY A 142 2.21 26.50 23.08
N TYR A 143 1.43 25.49 22.71
CA TYR A 143 0.03 25.66 22.33
C TYR A 143 -0.82 25.84 23.58
#